data_e4d085b4562a0e7072a20b1f84cfd453
#
_entry.id   e4d085b4562a0e7072a20b1f84cfd453
#
_cell.length_a   1.000
_cell.length_b   1.000
_cell.length_c   1.000
_cell.angle_alpha   90.00
_cell.angle_beta   90.00
_cell.angle_gamma   90.00
#
_symmetry.space_group_name_H-M   'P 1'
#
loop_
_entity.id
_entity.type
_entity.pdbx_description
1 polymer ?
#
loop_
_entity_poly.entity_id
_entity_poly.type
_entity_poly.pdbx_seq_one_letter_code
_entity_poly.pdbx_strand_id
1 'polypeptide(L)'
;MGERHLYLVRHGQLDLRAFAKEQFTAGLTPLGREQARFTAKRLRALDVKAIYCSTLRRAKETAEIISKEFPKIGLRPSNLLWELPNLGPVDDPRWQDVFTKGKQRGERAFVKYVRPSRQRQRIEILVSHGNLIRYFACRVLGIDPGSWSRLGTSHCGITQMCVVSANDVRMVCYNETGHLPISLRT
;
A
#
# COMPACT_ATOMS: atom_id res chain seq x y z
N MET A 1 23.90 9.54 -3.35
CA MET A 1 22.77 8.56 -3.34
C MET A 1 21.61 9.17 -4.10
N GLY A 2 20.83 8.39 -4.83
CA GLY A 2 19.71 8.92 -5.59
C GLY A 2 18.40 8.79 -4.84
N GLU A 3 17.42 9.59 -5.24
CA GLU A 3 16.07 9.58 -4.68
C GLU A 3 15.33 8.29 -5.03
N ARG A 4 14.55 7.77 -4.09
CA ARG A 4 13.63 6.66 -4.30
C ARG A 4 12.20 7.12 -4.10
N HIS A 5 11.41 7.02 -5.14
CA HIS A 5 9.99 7.35 -5.12
C HIS A 5 9.16 6.08 -4.95
N LEU A 6 8.41 6.00 -3.88
CA LEU A 6 7.52 4.89 -3.56
C LEU A 6 6.07 5.33 -3.80
N TYR A 7 5.37 4.60 -4.67
CA TYR A 7 3.95 4.76 -4.91
C TYR A 7 3.22 3.61 -4.22
N LEU A 8 2.67 3.88 -3.05
CA LEU A 8 1.87 2.92 -2.30
C LEU A 8 0.43 3.00 -2.79
N VAL A 9 -0.12 1.88 -3.21
CA VAL A 9 -1.48 1.76 -3.73
C VAL A 9 -2.27 0.84 -2.82
N ARG A 10 -3.39 1.31 -2.26
CA ARG A 10 -4.34 0.41 -1.61
C ARG A 10 -5.03 -0.44 -2.66
N HIS A 11 -5.26 -1.73 -2.38
CA HIS A 11 -6.04 -2.58 -3.28
C HIS A 11 -7.40 -1.97 -3.63
N GLY A 12 -7.98 -2.35 -4.76
CA GLY A 12 -9.33 -1.97 -5.17
C GLY A 12 -10.40 -2.54 -4.25
N GLN A 13 -11.64 -2.09 -4.42
CA GLN A 13 -12.77 -2.55 -3.61
C GLN A 13 -12.86 -4.09 -3.65
N LEU A 14 -12.98 -4.67 -2.46
CA LEU A 14 -13.04 -6.12 -2.27
C LEU A 14 -14.49 -6.59 -2.05
N ASP A 15 -14.73 -7.86 -2.32
CA ASP A 15 -16.00 -8.52 -2.00
C ASP A 15 -16.10 -8.75 -0.47
N LEU A 16 -16.92 -7.94 0.18
CA LEU A 16 -17.12 -8.02 1.64
C LEU A 16 -17.78 -9.33 2.08
N ARG A 17 -18.63 -9.95 1.24
CA ARG A 17 -19.27 -11.23 1.56
C ARG A 17 -18.24 -12.37 1.54
N ALA A 18 -17.38 -12.37 0.54
CA ALA A 18 -16.25 -13.30 0.47
C ALA A 18 -15.25 -13.05 1.61
N PHE A 19 -14.98 -11.78 1.94
CA PHE A 19 -14.09 -11.40 3.04
C PHE A 19 -14.58 -11.86 4.41
N ALA A 20 -15.89 -11.78 4.67
CA ALA A 20 -16.50 -12.25 5.91
C ALA A 20 -16.34 -13.77 6.11
N LYS A 21 -16.30 -14.54 5.02
CA LYS A 21 -16.06 -15.99 5.05
C LYS A 21 -14.57 -16.32 5.18
N GLU A 22 -13.74 -15.68 4.37
CA GLU A 22 -12.31 -15.92 4.35
C GLU A 22 -11.53 -14.69 3.87
N GLN A 23 -10.90 -13.99 4.82
CA GLN A 23 -10.21 -12.72 4.55
C GLN A 23 -9.00 -12.82 3.60
N PHE A 24 -8.41 -14.01 3.45
CA PHE A 24 -7.22 -14.21 2.63
C PHE A 24 -7.55 -14.36 1.14
N THR A 25 -8.70 -14.95 0.83
CA THR A 25 -9.13 -15.32 -0.53
C THR A 25 -10.10 -14.33 -1.16
N ALA A 26 -10.59 -13.34 -0.39
CA ALA A 26 -11.47 -12.30 -0.93
C ALA A 26 -10.78 -11.51 -2.05
N GLY A 27 -11.38 -11.57 -3.25
CA GLY A 27 -10.92 -10.88 -4.46
C GLY A 27 -11.58 -9.52 -4.65
N LEU A 28 -11.32 -8.91 -5.80
CA LEU A 28 -11.90 -7.63 -6.20
C LEU A 28 -13.34 -7.77 -6.70
N THR A 29 -14.19 -6.78 -6.37
CA THR A 29 -15.46 -6.58 -7.05
C THR A 29 -15.25 -6.09 -8.50
N PRO A 30 -16.28 -6.10 -9.37
CA PRO A 30 -16.21 -5.41 -10.66
C PRO A 30 -15.77 -3.95 -10.54
N LEU A 31 -16.30 -3.21 -9.53
CA LEU A 31 -15.90 -1.83 -9.21
C LEU A 31 -14.41 -1.76 -8.84
N GLY A 32 -13.93 -2.67 -7.98
CA GLY A 32 -12.52 -2.70 -7.59
C GLY A 32 -11.57 -2.93 -8.77
N ARG A 33 -11.98 -3.75 -9.74
CA ARG A 33 -11.21 -3.97 -10.99
C ARG A 33 -11.17 -2.72 -11.84
N GLU A 34 -12.27 -1.97 -11.91
CA GLU A 34 -12.35 -0.71 -12.63
C GLU A 34 -11.47 0.37 -11.97
N GLN A 35 -11.54 0.52 -10.64
CA GLN A 35 -10.64 1.39 -9.89
C GLN A 35 -9.17 1.08 -10.20
N ALA A 36 -8.79 -0.20 -10.20
CA ALA A 36 -7.43 -0.63 -10.52
C ALA A 36 -6.99 -0.26 -11.95
N ARG A 37 -7.91 -0.30 -12.94
CA ARG A 37 -7.62 0.13 -14.32
C ARG A 37 -7.35 1.65 -14.40
N PHE A 38 -8.13 2.47 -13.69
CA PHE A 38 -7.86 3.92 -13.63
C PHE A 38 -6.51 4.21 -12.97
N THR A 39 -6.20 3.49 -11.90
CA THR A 39 -4.89 3.61 -11.22
C THR A 39 -3.74 3.18 -12.14
N ALA A 40 -3.91 2.10 -12.89
CA ALA A 40 -2.93 1.67 -13.89
C ALA A 40 -2.65 2.77 -14.93
N LYS A 41 -3.72 3.36 -15.50
CA LYS A 41 -3.60 4.49 -16.44
C LYS A 41 -2.90 5.70 -15.82
N ARG A 42 -3.15 6.01 -14.55
CA ARG A 42 -2.49 7.11 -13.82
C ARG A 42 -0.99 6.89 -13.68
N LEU A 43 -0.58 5.65 -13.45
CA LEU A 43 0.82 5.29 -13.19
C LEU A 43 1.64 5.01 -14.47
N ARG A 44 1.01 4.74 -15.61
CA ARG A 44 1.67 4.26 -16.83
C ARG A 44 2.82 5.10 -17.38
N ALA A 45 2.78 6.43 -17.10
CA ALA A 45 3.81 7.37 -17.57
C ALA A 45 5.08 7.36 -16.70
N LEU A 46 5.10 6.59 -15.60
CA LEU A 46 6.23 6.51 -14.69
C LEU A 46 7.26 5.50 -15.18
N ASP A 47 8.55 5.82 -15.04
CA ASP A 47 9.66 4.89 -15.30
C ASP A 47 9.85 3.92 -14.12
N VAL A 48 8.87 3.03 -13.94
CA VAL A 48 8.82 2.06 -12.83
C VAL A 48 9.93 1.03 -12.96
N LYS A 49 10.65 0.77 -11.87
CA LYS A 49 11.75 -0.22 -11.81
C LYS A 49 11.39 -1.51 -11.06
N ALA A 50 10.33 -1.50 -10.27
CA ALA A 50 9.82 -2.68 -9.59
C ALA A 50 8.37 -2.49 -9.15
N ILE A 51 7.60 -3.58 -9.16
CA ILE A 51 6.23 -3.64 -8.63
C ILE A 51 6.19 -4.74 -7.57
N TYR A 52 5.98 -4.33 -6.33
CA TYR A 52 5.76 -5.24 -5.20
C TYR A 52 4.27 -5.31 -4.89
N CYS A 53 3.80 -6.46 -4.42
CA CYS A 53 2.42 -6.60 -3.98
C CYS A 53 2.29 -7.51 -2.76
N SER A 54 1.26 -7.26 -1.97
CA SER A 54 0.81 -8.21 -0.96
C SER A 54 0.40 -9.52 -1.63
N THR A 55 0.62 -10.65 -0.97
CA THR A 55 0.17 -11.96 -1.45
C THR A 55 -1.33 -12.20 -1.22
N LEU A 56 -2.04 -11.31 -0.50
CA LEU A 56 -3.49 -11.39 -0.35
C LEU A 56 -4.19 -11.12 -1.69
N ARG A 57 -5.18 -11.95 -2.02
CA ARG A 57 -5.79 -12.02 -3.37
C ARG A 57 -6.20 -10.65 -3.92
N ARG A 58 -6.91 -9.82 -3.16
CA ARG A 58 -7.35 -8.48 -3.58
C ARG A 58 -6.20 -7.55 -4.00
N ALA A 59 -5.08 -7.60 -3.28
CA ALA A 59 -3.91 -6.79 -3.60
C ALA A 59 -3.14 -7.37 -4.80
N LYS A 60 -3.07 -8.69 -4.91
CA LYS A 60 -2.48 -9.38 -6.05
C LYS A 60 -3.24 -9.08 -7.33
N GLU A 61 -4.57 -9.22 -7.34
CA GLU A 61 -5.43 -8.89 -8.50
C GLU A 61 -5.30 -7.40 -8.90
N THR A 62 -5.19 -6.48 -7.93
CA THR A 62 -4.93 -5.06 -8.19
C THR A 62 -3.58 -4.86 -8.88
N ALA A 63 -2.53 -5.51 -8.36
CA ALA A 63 -1.19 -5.43 -8.92
C ALA A 63 -1.10 -6.05 -10.32
N GLU A 64 -1.79 -7.14 -10.57
CA GLU A 64 -1.89 -7.78 -11.90
C GLU A 64 -2.52 -6.84 -12.94
N ILE A 65 -3.54 -6.07 -12.54
CA ILE A 65 -4.14 -5.07 -13.42
C ILE A 65 -3.17 -3.92 -13.70
N ILE A 66 -2.50 -3.41 -12.67
CA ILE A 66 -1.52 -2.33 -12.82
C ILE A 66 -0.31 -2.78 -13.66
N SER A 67 0.18 -4.00 -13.47
CA SER A 67 1.37 -4.52 -14.16
C SER A 67 1.21 -4.65 -15.68
N LYS A 68 -0.02 -4.68 -16.19
CA LYS A 68 -0.27 -4.69 -17.65
C LYS A 68 0.27 -3.45 -18.36
N GLU A 69 0.36 -2.31 -17.66
CA GLU A 69 1.00 -1.10 -18.19
C GLU A 69 2.54 -1.17 -18.16
N PHE A 70 3.13 -2.21 -17.54
CA PHE A 70 4.56 -2.39 -17.35
C PHE A 70 5.01 -3.80 -17.77
N PRO A 71 4.85 -4.20 -19.04
CA PRO A 71 5.01 -5.59 -19.47
C PRO A 71 6.42 -6.18 -19.25
N LYS A 72 7.42 -5.31 -19.10
CA LYS A 72 8.83 -5.72 -18.85
C LYS A 72 9.14 -5.91 -17.36
N ILE A 73 8.17 -5.63 -16.46
CA ILE A 73 8.38 -5.65 -15.01
C ILE A 73 7.55 -6.76 -14.38
N GLY A 74 8.22 -7.77 -13.86
CA GLY A 74 7.58 -8.85 -13.11
C GLY A 74 7.08 -8.41 -11.73
N LEU A 75 5.96 -8.96 -11.29
CA LEU A 75 5.43 -8.77 -9.95
C LEU A 75 6.33 -9.45 -8.90
N ARG A 76 6.49 -8.81 -7.75
CA ARG A 76 7.27 -9.29 -6.61
C ARG A 76 6.36 -9.44 -5.38
N PRO A 77 5.70 -10.58 -5.19
CA PRO A 77 4.84 -10.81 -4.03
C PRO A 77 5.63 -10.82 -2.72
N SER A 78 5.02 -10.30 -1.65
CA SER A 78 5.64 -10.25 -0.33
C SER A 78 4.60 -10.26 0.80
N ASN A 79 4.77 -11.18 1.75
CA ASN A 79 3.94 -11.24 2.96
C ASN A 79 4.18 -10.06 3.91
N LEU A 80 5.29 -9.35 3.77
CA LEU A 80 5.52 -8.11 4.52
C LEU A 80 4.52 -7.00 4.15
N LEU A 81 3.91 -7.08 2.97
CA LEU A 81 2.91 -6.13 2.51
C LEU A 81 1.47 -6.52 2.88
N TRP A 82 1.25 -7.52 3.73
CA TRP A 82 -0.06 -7.88 4.24
C TRP A 82 -0.69 -6.75 5.05
N GLU A 83 -2.03 -6.79 5.13
CA GLU A 83 -2.80 -5.89 5.98
C GLU A 83 -2.33 -6.00 7.45
N LEU A 84 -2.17 -4.87 8.10
CA LEU A 84 -1.92 -4.83 9.53
C LEU A 84 -3.24 -4.94 10.31
N PRO A 85 -3.24 -5.61 11.48
CA PRO A 85 -4.35 -5.52 12.40
C PRO A 85 -4.54 -4.06 12.84
N ASN A 86 -5.68 -3.74 13.39
CA ASN A 86 -5.88 -2.41 13.99
C ASN A 86 -4.84 -2.22 15.13
N LEU A 87 -4.03 -1.15 15.07
CA LEU A 87 -2.98 -0.87 16.06
C LEU A 87 -3.43 0.13 17.14
N GLY A 88 -4.73 0.42 17.21
CA GLY A 88 -5.29 1.23 18.30
C GLY A 88 -5.16 0.56 19.67
N PRO A 89 -5.47 1.28 20.76
CA PRO A 89 -5.47 0.71 22.09
C PRO A 89 -6.33 -0.55 22.14
N VAL A 90 -5.80 -1.62 22.68
CA VAL A 90 -6.49 -2.89 22.81
C VAL A 90 -6.44 -3.32 24.24
N ASP A 91 -7.58 -3.17 24.89
CA ASP A 91 -7.75 -3.56 26.29
C ASP A 91 -7.93 -5.09 26.46
N ASP A 92 -8.11 -5.81 25.35
CA ASP A 92 -8.29 -7.26 25.37
C ASP A 92 -6.96 -8.01 25.19
N PRO A 93 -6.46 -8.71 26.23
CA PRO A 93 -5.19 -9.44 26.19
C PRO A 93 -5.09 -10.48 25.06
N ARG A 94 -6.24 -11.01 24.58
CA ARG A 94 -6.29 -12.00 23.49
C ARG A 94 -5.74 -11.45 22.17
N TRP A 95 -5.79 -10.14 21.98
CA TRP A 95 -5.34 -9.50 20.74
C TRP A 95 -3.93 -8.91 20.85
N GLN A 96 -3.34 -8.83 22.04
CA GLN A 96 -2.04 -8.21 22.25
C GLN A 96 -0.92 -8.84 21.41
N ASP A 97 -0.91 -10.17 21.30
CA ASP A 97 0.08 -10.90 20.48
C ASP A 97 -0.10 -10.59 18.98
N VAL A 98 -1.35 -10.54 18.50
CA VAL A 98 -1.67 -10.19 17.10
C VAL A 98 -1.19 -8.79 16.77
N PHE A 99 -1.36 -7.81 17.68
CA PHE A 99 -0.90 -6.44 17.50
C PHE A 99 0.61 -6.34 17.52
N THR A 100 1.25 -6.99 18.47
CA THR A 100 2.70 -6.99 18.60
C THR A 100 3.35 -7.56 17.32
N LYS A 101 2.91 -8.70 16.85
CA LYS A 101 3.36 -9.31 15.59
C LYS A 101 3.05 -8.44 14.37
N GLY A 102 1.87 -7.82 14.36
CA GLY A 102 1.47 -6.87 13.32
C GLY A 102 2.41 -5.66 13.26
N LYS A 103 2.66 -5.01 14.40
CA LYS A 103 3.57 -3.88 14.52
C LYS A 103 5.00 -4.25 14.09
N GLN A 104 5.51 -5.38 14.53
CA GLN A 104 6.83 -5.87 14.14
C GLN A 104 6.91 -6.13 12.61
N ARG A 105 5.86 -6.68 12.00
CA ARG A 105 5.81 -6.87 10.55
C ARG A 105 5.77 -5.52 9.82
N GLY A 106 4.97 -4.58 10.30
CA GLY A 106 4.91 -3.21 9.75
C GLY A 106 6.28 -2.53 9.77
N GLU A 107 7.00 -2.63 10.89
CA GLU A 107 8.35 -2.09 11.03
C GLU A 107 9.34 -2.76 10.06
N ARG A 108 9.32 -4.07 9.97
CA ARG A 108 10.16 -4.82 9.00
C ARG A 108 9.86 -4.43 7.56
N ALA A 109 8.58 -4.20 7.23
CA ALA A 109 8.17 -3.71 5.92
C ALA A 109 8.68 -2.29 5.68
N PHE A 110 8.53 -1.39 6.66
CA PHE A 110 9.02 -0.02 6.58
C PHE A 110 10.52 0.02 6.30
N VAL A 111 11.32 -0.63 7.14
CA VAL A 111 12.79 -0.70 6.98
C VAL A 111 13.21 -1.31 5.63
N LYS A 112 12.49 -2.31 5.15
CA LYS A 112 12.81 -2.95 3.87
C LYS A 112 12.54 -2.05 2.68
N TYR A 113 11.41 -1.35 2.66
CA TYR A 113 10.94 -0.59 1.49
C TYR A 113 11.32 0.88 1.56
N VAL A 114 11.25 1.51 2.73
CA VAL A 114 11.56 2.93 2.93
C VAL A 114 13.06 3.08 3.24
N ARG A 115 13.86 3.00 2.20
CA ARG A 115 15.33 3.13 2.27
C ARG A 115 15.85 3.82 1.02
N PRO A 116 16.97 4.57 1.10
CA PRO A 116 17.55 5.28 -0.04
C PRO A 116 17.90 4.32 -1.19
N SER A 117 17.93 4.86 -2.39
CA SER A 117 18.40 4.15 -3.58
C SER A 117 19.90 4.26 -3.72
N ARG A 118 20.53 3.16 -4.17
CA ARG A 118 21.91 3.20 -4.66
C ARG A 118 22.01 3.70 -6.11
N GLN A 119 20.89 3.78 -6.83
CA GLN A 119 20.78 4.29 -8.20
C GLN A 119 20.41 5.77 -8.18
N ARG A 120 20.63 6.48 -9.30
CA ARG A 120 20.42 7.94 -9.39
C ARG A 120 18.97 8.35 -9.10
N GLN A 121 18.00 7.62 -9.62
CA GLN A 121 16.58 7.75 -9.31
C GLN A 121 15.91 6.39 -9.44
N ARG A 122 14.98 6.08 -8.56
CA ARG A 122 14.26 4.80 -8.58
C ARG A 122 12.80 4.98 -8.24
N ILE A 123 11.92 4.59 -9.14
CA ILE A 123 10.47 4.60 -8.94
C ILE A 123 9.99 3.17 -8.73
N GLU A 124 9.22 2.94 -7.67
CA GLU A 124 8.66 1.63 -7.34
C GLU A 124 7.20 1.75 -6.92
N ILE A 125 6.40 0.74 -7.27
CA ILE A 125 4.99 0.61 -6.87
C ILE A 125 4.89 -0.49 -5.81
N LEU A 126 4.15 -0.20 -4.73
CA LEU A 126 3.82 -1.15 -3.67
C LEU A 126 2.29 -1.27 -3.56
N VAL A 127 1.71 -2.37 -4.02
CA VAL A 127 0.27 -2.61 -3.87
C VAL A 127 0.02 -3.35 -2.57
N SER A 128 -0.73 -2.71 -1.67
CA SER A 128 -0.92 -3.17 -0.30
C SER A 128 -2.31 -2.81 0.24
N HIS A 129 -2.42 -2.50 1.51
CA HIS A 129 -3.65 -2.36 2.27
C HIS A 129 -3.68 -1.07 3.07
N GLY A 130 -4.89 -0.70 3.53
CA GLY A 130 -5.12 0.56 4.20
C GLY A 130 -4.27 0.76 5.45
N ASN A 131 -4.26 -0.20 6.36
CA ASN A 131 -3.56 -0.02 7.63
C ASN A 131 -2.04 -0.02 7.48
N LEU A 132 -1.46 -0.80 6.55
CA LEU A 132 -0.02 -0.74 6.30
C LEU A 132 0.38 0.62 5.71
N ILE A 133 -0.41 1.18 4.79
CA ILE A 133 -0.16 2.51 4.21
C ILE A 133 -0.26 3.60 5.28
N ARG A 134 -1.27 3.53 6.14
CA ARG A 134 -1.42 4.45 7.30
C ARG A 134 -0.22 4.36 8.24
N TYR A 135 0.24 3.14 8.54
CA TYR A 135 1.43 2.92 9.36
C TYR A 135 2.67 3.59 8.75
N PHE A 136 2.90 3.42 7.46
CA PHE A 136 4.01 4.07 6.76
C PHE A 136 3.89 5.59 6.81
N ALA A 137 2.68 6.12 6.61
CA ALA A 137 2.42 7.56 6.70
C ALA A 137 2.73 8.11 8.09
N CYS A 138 2.25 7.46 9.16
CA CYS A 138 2.54 7.86 10.53
C CYS A 138 4.05 7.87 10.81
N ARG A 139 4.77 6.82 10.35
CA ARG A 139 6.22 6.72 10.53
C ARG A 139 6.99 7.84 9.83
N VAL A 140 6.59 8.22 8.61
CA VAL A 140 7.22 9.32 7.85
C VAL A 140 6.93 10.69 8.47
N LEU A 141 5.73 10.87 8.98
CA LEU A 141 5.29 12.15 9.56
C LEU A 141 5.66 12.32 11.05
N GLY A 142 6.28 11.30 11.66
CA GLY A 142 6.59 11.33 13.08
C GLY A 142 5.36 11.32 14.00
N ILE A 143 4.23 10.79 13.50
CA ILE A 143 2.97 10.68 14.25
C ILE A 143 2.91 9.29 14.90
N ASP A 144 2.38 9.25 16.14
CA ASP A 144 2.13 7.96 16.79
C ASP A 144 1.26 7.05 15.91
N PRO A 145 1.73 5.84 15.58
CA PRO A 145 0.94 4.88 14.79
C PRO A 145 -0.44 4.56 15.37
N GLY A 146 -0.66 4.71 16.67
CA GLY A 146 -1.98 4.60 17.30
C GLY A 146 -3.01 5.60 16.78
N SER A 147 -2.56 6.72 16.23
CA SER A 147 -3.41 7.76 15.65
C SER A 147 -3.83 7.52 14.20
N TRP A 148 -3.41 6.44 13.60
CA TRP A 148 -3.63 6.14 12.18
C TRP A 148 -5.10 6.07 11.72
N SER A 149 -6.05 5.81 12.65
CA SER A 149 -7.48 5.80 12.36
C SER A 149 -8.00 7.15 11.86
N ARG A 150 -7.27 8.24 12.14
CA ARG A 150 -7.58 9.59 11.65
C ARG A 150 -7.18 9.81 10.18
N LEU A 151 -6.45 8.87 9.58
CA LEU A 151 -6.01 8.92 8.18
C LEU A 151 -6.97 8.12 7.31
N GLY A 152 -7.77 8.77 6.48
CA GLY A 152 -8.58 8.11 5.46
C GLY A 152 -7.70 7.42 4.40
N THR A 153 -8.10 6.26 3.92
CA THR A 153 -7.39 5.56 2.84
C THR A 153 -8.40 4.91 1.91
N SER A 154 -8.58 5.47 0.73
CA SER A 154 -9.55 5.00 -0.27
C SER A 154 -9.02 3.79 -1.06
N HIS A 155 -9.92 2.96 -1.57
CA HIS A 155 -9.54 1.90 -2.51
C HIS A 155 -8.87 2.49 -3.75
N CYS A 156 -7.77 1.90 -4.17
CA CYS A 156 -6.93 2.39 -5.27
C CYS A 156 -6.39 3.83 -5.07
N GLY A 157 -6.49 4.39 -3.86
CA GLY A 157 -5.81 5.63 -3.50
C GLY A 157 -4.30 5.47 -3.55
N ILE A 158 -3.61 6.50 -4.04
CA ILE A 158 -2.15 6.52 -4.20
C ILE A 158 -1.55 7.39 -3.10
N THR A 159 -0.56 6.85 -2.39
CA THR A 159 0.28 7.60 -1.44
C THR A 159 1.70 7.59 -1.98
N GLN A 160 2.30 8.77 -2.13
CA GLN A 160 3.65 8.91 -2.66
C GLN A 160 4.61 9.38 -1.57
N MET A 161 5.74 8.69 -1.46
CA MET A 161 6.85 9.05 -0.58
C MET A 161 8.12 9.20 -1.41
N CYS A 162 8.96 10.18 -1.05
CA CYS A 162 10.30 10.36 -1.59
C CYS A 162 11.32 10.09 -0.49
N VAL A 163 12.18 9.10 -0.70
CA VAL A 163 13.27 8.74 0.21
C VAL A 163 14.55 9.33 -0.35
N VAL A 164 15.05 10.40 0.27
CA VAL A 164 16.27 11.10 -0.13
C VAL A 164 17.49 10.49 0.58
N SER A 165 17.34 10.22 1.88
CA SER A 165 18.36 9.55 2.70
C SER A 165 17.69 8.69 3.78
N ALA A 166 18.48 8.04 4.61
CA ALA A 166 17.94 7.26 5.75
C ALA A 166 17.17 8.14 6.75
N ASN A 167 17.54 9.42 6.84
CA ASN A 167 16.95 10.38 7.79
C ASN A 167 16.09 11.46 7.09
N ASP A 168 15.97 11.42 5.76
CA ASP A 168 15.13 12.36 4.99
C ASP A 168 14.17 11.56 4.10
N VAL A 169 12.98 11.35 4.65
CA VAL A 169 11.85 10.74 3.95
C VAL A 169 10.69 11.72 3.94
N ARG A 170 10.20 12.05 2.76
CA ARG A 170 9.16 13.06 2.57
C ARG A 170 7.87 12.43 2.08
N MET A 171 6.75 12.82 2.69
CA MET A 171 5.41 12.53 2.16
C MET A 171 5.12 13.54 1.05
N VAL A 172 5.02 13.07 -0.19
CA VAL A 172 4.73 13.92 -1.36
C VAL A 172 3.21 14.13 -1.50
N CYS A 173 2.45 13.04 -1.39
CA CYS A 173 1.00 13.09 -1.28
C CYS A 173 0.49 11.90 -0.46
N TYR A 174 -0.72 12.04 0.08
CA TYR A 174 -1.40 10.99 0.82
C TYR A 174 -2.79 10.76 0.25
N ASN A 175 -3.12 9.49 -0.03
CA ASN A 175 -4.45 9.05 -0.49
C ASN A 175 -4.98 9.87 -1.69
N GLU A 176 -4.14 10.12 -2.70
CA GLU A 176 -4.55 10.77 -3.94
C GLU A 176 -5.57 9.89 -4.69
N THR A 177 -6.73 10.44 -4.98
CA THR A 177 -7.85 9.79 -5.68
C THR A 177 -8.34 10.58 -6.89
N GLY A 178 -7.65 11.66 -7.27
CA GLY A 178 -8.05 12.54 -8.38
C GLY A 178 -8.11 11.83 -9.74
N HIS A 179 -7.40 10.70 -9.88
CA HIS A 179 -7.44 9.86 -11.07
C HIS A 179 -8.69 8.98 -11.17
N LEU A 180 -9.47 8.85 -10.08
CA LEU A 180 -10.72 8.10 -10.05
C LEU A 180 -11.90 9.02 -10.29
N PRO A 181 -12.83 8.66 -11.18
CA PRO A 181 -14.16 9.28 -11.24
C PRO A 181 -14.81 9.31 -9.85
N ILE A 182 -15.57 10.35 -9.55
CA ILE A 182 -16.21 10.52 -8.22
C ILE A 182 -17.06 9.30 -7.86
N SER A 183 -17.79 8.72 -8.82
CA SER A 183 -18.63 7.54 -8.65
C SER A 183 -17.85 6.25 -8.27
N LEU A 184 -16.55 6.25 -8.49
CA LEU A 184 -15.68 5.12 -8.17
C LEU A 184 -14.88 5.30 -6.86
N ARG A 185 -15.00 6.43 -6.17
CA ARG A 185 -14.26 6.68 -4.92
C ARG A 185 -14.94 6.00 -3.74
N THR A 186 -14.28 5.02 -3.11
CA THR A 186 -14.79 4.25 -1.97
C THR A 186 -13.72 4.04 -0.89
#